data_3241e8e788a46ac1b0572d6ef833b5b7
#
_entry.id   3241e8e788a46ac1b0572d6ef833b5b7
#
_cell.length_a   1.000
_cell.length_b   1.000
_cell.length_c   1.000
_cell.angle_alpha   90.00
_cell.angle_beta   90.00
_cell.angle_gamma   90.00
#
_symmetry.space_group_name_H-M   'P 1'
#
loop_
_entity.id
_entity.type
_entity.pdbx_description
1 polymer ?
#
loop_
_entity_poly.entity_id
_entity_poly.type
_entity_poly.pdbx_seq_one_letter_code
_entity_poly.pdbx_strand_id
1 'polypeptide(L)' 'MVFVEVKARAGDGFGGAAAAVTGWKQRRLTHMAIDYLSRHRLHDRPCRFDVVTIDLVDEETRVEVYPHAFDSAY' A
#
# COMPACT_ATOMS: atom_id res chain seq x y z
N MET A 1 3.76 13.59 0.95
CA MET A 1 2.68 12.87 0.24
C MET A 1 2.74 11.40 0.59
N VAL A 2 1.64 10.84 1.04
CA VAL A 2 1.57 9.43 1.41
C VAL A 2 0.49 8.77 0.54
N PHE A 3 0.86 7.70 -0.15
CA PHE A 3 -0.09 6.86 -0.88
C PHE A 3 -0.33 5.62 -0.05
N VAL A 4 -1.59 5.31 0.18
CA VAL A 4 -1.99 4.22 1.06
C VAL A 4 -2.72 3.15 0.25
N GLU A 5 -2.21 1.92 0.31
CA GLU A 5 -2.92 0.75 -0.21
C GLU A 5 -3.66 0.09 0.95
N VAL A 6 -4.95 -0.10 0.79
CA VAL A 6 -5.77 -0.76 1.80
C VAL A 6 -6.12 -2.16 1.31
N LYS A 7 -5.82 -3.16 2.12
CA LYS A 7 -6.12 -4.55 1.82
C LYS A 7 -7.01 -5.13 2.91
N ALA A 8 -8.22 -5.51 2.54
CA ALA A 8 -9.17 -6.17 3.45
C ALA A 8 -9.21 -7.68 3.16
N ARG A 9 -9.16 -8.48 4.21
CA ARG A 9 -9.16 -9.94 4.10
C ARG A 9 -10.06 -10.55 5.17
N ALA A 10 -10.65 -11.70 4.85
CA ALA A 10 -11.38 -12.52 5.82
C ALA A 10 -10.58 -13.79 6.10
N GLY A 11 -10.46 -14.15 7.38
CA GLY A 11 -9.69 -15.30 7.82
C GLY A 11 -8.21 -15.01 7.98
N ASP A 12 -7.44 -16.06 8.32
CA ASP A 12 -5.99 -15.91 8.50
C ASP A 12 -5.30 -15.82 7.15
N GLY A 13 -4.95 -14.60 6.74
CA GLY A 13 -4.17 -14.39 5.55
C GLY A 13 -2.74 -14.89 5.72
N PHE A 14 -2.18 -15.49 4.68
CA PHE A 14 -0.79 -15.93 4.69
C PHE A 14 0.14 -14.79 4.34
N GLY A 15 1.20 -14.59 5.12
CA GLY A 15 2.30 -13.71 4.79
C GLY A 15 2.14 -12.23 5.11
N GLY A 16 1.00 -11.79 5.64
CA GLY A 16 0.80 -10.40 6.05
C GLY A 16 0.89 -9.41 4.89
N ALA A 17 1.29 -8.18 5.20
CA ALA A 17 1.34 -7.08 4.22
C ALA A 17 2.34 -7.34 3.08
N ALA A 18 3.47 -7.95 3.39
CA ALA A 18 4.49 -8.24 2.37
C ALA A 18 3.95 -9.18 1.28
N ALA A 19 3.12 -10.15 1.67
CA ALA A 19 2.48 -11.05 0.71
C ALA A 19 1.34 -10.39 -0.05
N ALA A 20 0.74 -9.33 0.51
CA ALA A 20 -0.35 -8.62 -0.14
C ALA A 20 0.13 -7.66 -1.23
N VAL A 21 1.41 -7.25 -1.20
CA VAL A 21 1.96 -6.27 -2.14
C VAL A 21 3.11 -6.88 -2.93
N THR A 22 2.77 -7.53 -4.04
CA THR A 22 3.73 -8.13 -4.96
C THR A 22 4.51 -7.07 -5.73
N GLY A 23 5.63 -7.46 -6.35
CA GLY A 23 6.40 -6.55 -7.22
C GLY A 23 5.55 -5.94 -8.33
N TRP A 24 4.62 -6.70 -8.90
CA TRP A 24 3.70 -6.20 -9.91
C TRP A 24 2.80 -5.09 -9.34
N LYS A 25 2.25 -5.31 -8.15
CA LYS A 25 1.43 -4.31 -7.48
C LYS A 25 2.22 -3.07 -7.10
N GLN A 26 3.45 -3.25 -6.65
CA GLN A 26 4.33 -2.13 -6.32
C GLN A 26 4.56 -1.24 -7.54
N ARG A 27 4.85 -1.85 -8.69
CA ARG A 27 5.04 -1.10 -9.94
C ARG A 27 3.76 -0.37 -10.35
N ARG A 28 2.62 -1.04 -10.24
CA ARG A 28 1.32 -0.44 -10.57
C ARG A 28 1.03 0.76 -9.66
N LEU A 29 1.24 0.61 -8.37
CA LEU A 29 1.01 1.70 -7.42
C LEU A 29 1.99 2.86 -7.67
N THR A 30 3.24 2.57 -7.99
CA THR A 30 4.23 3.59 -8.34
C THR A 30 3.81 4.37 -9.58
N HIS A 31 3.32 3.68 -10.62
CA HIS A 31 2.80 4.34 -11.82
C HIS A 31 1.63 5.27 -11.51
N MET A 32 0.70 4.80 -10.71
CA MET A 32 -0.46 5.59 -10.30
C MET A 32 -0.03 6.83 -9.52
N ALA A 33 0.95 6.68 -8.64
CA ALA A 33 1.48 7.79 -7.86
C ALA A 33 2.16 8.83 -8.74
N ILE A 34 2.99 8.38 -9.69
CA ILE A 34 3.66 9.28 -10.63
C ILE A 34 2.64 10.06 -11.45
N ASP A 35 1.62 9.38 -11.95
CA ASP A 35 0.55 10.04 -12.71
C ASP A 35 -0.16 11.09 -11.85
N TYR A 36 -0.49 10.76 -10.62
CA TYR A 36 -1.12 11.69 -9.69
C TYR A 36 -0.24 12.91 -9.43
N LEU A 37 1.03 12.68 -9.11
CA LEU A 37 1.97 13.76 -8.84
C LEU A 37 2.16 14.68 -10.04
N SER A 38 2.22 14.12 -11.24
CA SER A 38 2.33 14.89 -12.48
C SER A 38 1.10 15.75 -12.72
N ARG A 39 -0.09 15.17 -12.57
CA ARG A 39 -1.36 15.88 -12.81
C ARG A 39 -1.57 17.03 -11.84
N HIS A 40 -1.08 16.90 -10.62
CA HIS A 40 -1.24 17.91 -9.58
C HIS A 40 0.01 18.78 -9.40
N ARG A 41 1.00 18.66 -10.29
CA ARG A 41 2.26 19.42 -10.25
C ARG A 41 3.00 19.27 -8.92
N LEU A 42 3.01 18.05 -8.41
CA LEU A 42 3.64 17.71 -7.12
C LEU A 42 4.82 16.76 -7.30
N HIS A 43 5.35 16.65 -8.51
CA HIS A 43 6.38 15.66 -8.85
C HIS A 43 7.73 15.88 -8.16
N ASP A 44 7.94 17.05 -7.55
CA ASP A 44 9.13 17.36 -6.77
C ASP A 44 8.94 17.07 -5.27
N ARG A 45 7.78 16.62 -4.86
CA ARG A 45 7.51 16.30 -3.47
C ARG A 45 7.91 14.86 -3.14
N PRO A 46 8.54 14.65 -1.96
CA PRO A 46 8.79 13.29 -1.53
C PRO A 46 7.49 12.53 -1.30
N CYS A 47 7.50 11.25 -1.62
CA CYS A 47 6.33 10.42 -1.40
C CYS A 47 6.71 9.12 -0.67
N ARG A 48 5.72 8.55 0.00
CA ARG A 48 5.87 7.31 0.74
C ARG A 48 4.68 6.40 0.43
N PHE A 49 4.94 5.10 0.39
CA PHE A 49 3.90 4.11 0.17
C PHE A 49 3.65 3.34 1.47
N ASP A 50 2.44 3.45 1.98
CA ASP A 50 2.02 2.73 3.18
C ASP A 50 1.03 1.65 2.79
N VAL A 51 0.99 0.59 3.57
CA VAL A 51 -0.01 -0.47 3.43
C VAL A 51 -0.79 -0.57 4.71
N VAL A 52 -2.11 -0.64 4.60
CA VAL A 52 -3.00 -0.88 5.72
C VAL A 52 -3.73 -2.20 5.45
N THR A 53 -3.64 -3.12 6.39
CA THR A 53 -4.40 -4.38 6.30
C THR A 53 -5.54 -4.35 7.29
N ILE A 54 -6.69 -4.83 6.84
CA ILE A 54 -7.87 -5.01 7.67
C ILE A 54 -8.22 -6.49 7.60
N ASP A 55 -8.03 -7.19 8.70
CA ASP A 55 -8.27 -8.63 8.77
C ASP A 55 -9.45 -8.89 9.70
N LEU A 56 -10.40 -9.69 9.22
CA LEU A 56 -11.51 -10.17 10.03
C LEU A 56 -11.20 -11.62 10.45
N VAL A 57 -10.88 -11.80 11.73
CA VAL A 57 -10.52 -13.10 12.30
C VAL A 57 -11.35 -13.34 13.54
N ASP A 58 -12.07 -14.46 13.58
CA ASP A 58 -12.89 -14.87 14.73
C ASP A 58 -13.83 -13.76 15.23
N GLU A 59 -14.54 -13.13 14.31
CA GLU A 59 -15.45 -12.01 14.57
C GLU A 59 -14.77 -10.74 15.10
N GLU A 60 -13.45 -10.69 15.09
CA GLU A 60 -12.69 -9.51 15.45
C GLU A 60 -12.10 -8.86 14.22
N THR A 61 -12.10 -7.53 14.21
CA THR A 61 -11.45 -6.76 13.16
C THR A 61 -10.06 -6.33 13.64
N ARG A 62 -9.06 -6.70 12.87
CA ARG A 62 -7.68 -6.37 13.17
C ARG A 62 -7.15 -5.42 12.10
N VAL A 63 -6.67 -4.24 12.51
CA VAL A 63 -6.12 -3.24 11.59
C VAL A 63 -4.64 -3.08 11.88
N GLU A 64 -3.83 -3.24 10.84
CA GLU A 64 -2.38 -3.04 10.95
C GLU A 64 -1.93 -2.02 9.90
N VAL A 65 -1.03 -1.13 10.30
CA VAL A 65 -0.48 -0.11 9.42
C VAL A 65 1.01 -0.39 9.24
N TYR A 66 1.44 -0.45 7.99
CA TYR A 66 2.83 -0.67 7.61
C TYR A 66 3.32 0.59 6.88
N PRO A 67 3.87 1.57 7.62
CA PRO A 67 4.39 2.77 6.98
C PRO A 67 5.67 2.43 6.21
N HIS A 68 5.85 3.10 5.08
CA HIS A 68 7.01 2.88 4.20
C HIS A 68 7.17 1.39 3.86
N ALA A 69 6.08 0.78 3.40
CA ALA A 69 6.01 -0.66 3.18
C ALA A 69 6.89 -1.12 2.00
N PHE A 70 7.17 -0.24 1.06
CA PHE A 70 8.08 -0.52 -0.05
C PHE A 70 8.59 0.79 -0.65
N ASP A 71 9.73 0.72 -1.32
CA ASP A 71 10.28 1.85 -2.04
C ASP A 71 9.67 1.93 -3.44
N SER A 72 9.76 3.12 -4.04
CA SER A 72 9.31 3.31 -5.42
C SER A 72 10.03 2.31 -6.35
N ALA A 73 9.27 1.72 -7.28
CA ALA A 73 9.81 0.77 -8.24
C ALA A 73 10.53 1.46 -9.41
N TYR A 74 10.64 2.77 -9.36
CA TYR A 74 11.33 3.59 -10.37
C TYR A 74 12.39 4.47 -9.75
#